data_b843e6ef194f2d083046b1a2e4bbc0b7
#
_entry.id   b843e6ef194f2d083046b1a2e4bbc0b7
#
_cell.length_a   1.000
_cell.length_b   1.000
_cell.length_c   1.000
_cell.angle_alpha   90.00
_cell.angle_beta   90.00
_cell.angle_gamma   90.00
#
_symmetry.space_group_name_H-M   'P 1'
#
loop_
_entity.id
_entity.type
_entity.pdbx_description
1 polymer ?
#
loop_
_entity_poly.entity_id
_entity_poly.type
_entity_poly.pdbx_seq_one_letter_code
_entity_poly.pdbx_strand_id
1 'polypeptide(L)'
;LETAFQDVTNVYHCAALVSFHKADFHRCLQVNREGTANIVNFCLKHKVEKLCYVSSTAALSYNSNGLTDESFKWIPGPEVSGYSISKFAAEKEVWRGIEEGLNAVIINPCVILGPGNWKESSLSIFKSASKGIGFYPSGSNAIVDVRDVVLSMHYLMNAEISSKKFLCTGP
;
A
#
# COMPACT_ATOMS: atom_id res chain seq x y z
N LEU A 1 14.83 -13.65 -7.05
CA LEU A 1 15.11 -12.61 -6.05
C LEU A 1 16.56 -12.65 -5.54
N GLU A 2 17.16 -13.85 -5.34
CA GLU A 2 18.52 -13.98 -4.79
C GLU A 2 19.53 -13.04 -5.48
N THR A 3 19.61 -13.12 -6.81
CA THR A 3 20.52 -12.26 -7.59
C THR A 3 20.16 -10.76 -7.50
N ALA A 4 18.88 -10.45 -7.39
CA ALA A 4 18.41 -9.05 -7.35
C ALA A 4 18.69 -8.36 -5.99
N PHE A 5 19.01 -9.14 -4.94
CA PHE A 5 19.33 -8.60 -3.61
C PHE A 5 20.82 -8.54 -3.29
N GLN A 6 21.68 -8.93 -4.25
CA GLN A 6 23.13 -8.79 -4.07
C GLN A 6 23.51 -7.31 -4.02
N ASP A 7 24.21 -6.90 -2.98
CA ASP A 7 24.71 -5.54 -2.74
C ASP A 7 23.61 -4.44 -2.63
N VAL A 8 22.36 -4.85 -2.36
CA VAL A 8 21.24 -3.92 -2.15
C VAL A 8 21.23 -3.43 -0.71
N THR A 9 21.28 -2.11 -0.54
CA THR A 9 21.20 -1.46 0.78
C THR A 9 19.80 -1.01 1.13
N ASN A 10 19.02 -0.52 0.16
CA ASN A 10 17.69 0.03 0.36
C ASN A 10 16.67 -0.58 -0.60
N VAL A 11 15.46 -0.86 -0.10
CA VAL A 11 14.39 -1.45 -0.89
C VAL A 11 13.13 -0.59 -0.85
N TYR A 12 12.61 -0.22 -2.02
CA TYR A 12 11.26 0.32 -2.18
C TYR A 12 10.35 -0.80 -2.71
N HIS A 13 9.45 -1.27 -1.87
CA HIS A 13 8.51 -2.32 -2.28
C HIS A 13 7.15 -1.73 -2.65
N CYS A 14 6.96 -1.47 -3.95
CA CYS A 14 5.73 -0.90 -4.51
C CYS A 14 4.87 -1.94 -5.24
N ALA A 15 5.39 -3.14 -5.46
CA ALA A 15 4.72 -4.17 -6.25
C ALA A 15 3.47 -4.68 -5.55
N ALA A 16 2.33 -4.63 -6.23
CA ALA A 16 1.07 -5.17 -5.76
C ALA A 16 0.12 -5.46 -6.93
N LEU A 17 -0.79 -6.39 -6.70
CA LEU A 17 -1.96 -6.60 -7.56
C LEU A 17 -3.16 -5.86 -6.97
N VAL A 18 -3.75 -4.96 -7.76
CA VAL A 18 -4.99 -4.26 -7.42
C VAL A 18 -6.13 -4.90 -8.20
N SER A 19 -7.03 -5.58 -7.50
CA SER A 19 -8.28 -6.10 -8.09
C SER A 19 -9.38 -6.13 -7.03
N PHE A 20 -10.57 -5.70 -7.44
CA PHE A 20 -11.79 -5.75 -6.62
C PHE A 20 -12.72 -6.90 -7.03
N HIS A 21 -12.31 -7.71 -8.03
CA HIS A 21 -13.05 -8.89 -8.43
C HIS A 21 -12.88 -10.03 -7.42
N LYS A 22 -13.99 -10.63 -7.00
CA LYS A 22 -13.95 -11.75 -6.02
C LYS A 22 -13.13 -12.93 -6.51
N ALA A 23 -13.13 -13.20 -7.82
CA ALA A 23 -12.34 -14.27 -8.42
C ALA A 23 -10.83 -14.10 -8.26
N ASP A 24 -10.35 -12.85 -8.12
CA ASP A 24 -8.92 -12.55 -7.99
C ASP A 24 -8.42 -12.57 -6.54
N PHE A 25 -9.26 -12.90 -5.57
CA PHE A 25 -8.90 -12.85 -4.15
C PHE A 25 -7.65 -13.67 -3.83
N HIS A 26 -7.61 -14.92 -4.26
CA HIS A 26 -6.44 -15.80 -4.04
C HIS A 26 -5.18 -15.25 -4.71
N ARG A 27 -5.31 -14.71 -5.91
CA ARG A 27 -4.20 -14.09 -6.62
C ARG A 27 -3.71 -12.81 -5.92
N CYS A 28 -4.63 -12.00 -5.38
CA CYS A 28 -4.26 -10.85 -4.55
C CYS A 28 -3.47 -11.28 -3.30
N LEU A 29 -3.90 -12.34 -2.61
CA LEU A 29 -3.16 -12.87 -1.46
C LEU A 29 -1.76 -13.37 -1.87
N GLN A 30 -1.67 -14.13 -2.94
CA GLN A 30 -0.40 -14.65 -3.43
C GLN A 30 0.58 -13.52 -3.81
N VAL A 31 0.14 -12.54 -4.58
CA VAL A 31 1.01 -11.45 -5.02
C VAL A 31 1.31 -10.50 -3.88
N ASN A 32 0.27 -10.04 -3.16
CA ASN A 32 0.44 -8.97 -2.18
C ASN A 32 1.03 -9.49 -0.86
N ARG A 33 0.46 -10.56 -0.28
CA ARG A 33 0.94 -11.10 1.00
C ARG A 33 2.21 -11.94 0.83
N GLU A 34 2.15 -13.00 0.02
CA GLU A 34 3.29 -13.92 -0.11
C GLU A 34 4.47 -13.25 -0.81
N GLY A 35 4.20 -12.39 -1.83
CA GLY A 35 5.21 -11.56 -2.46
C GLY A 35 5.90 -10.64 -1.45
N THR A 36 5.14 -9.96 -0.56
CA THR A 36 5.71 -9.11 0.50
C THR A 36 6.49 -9.93 1.53
N ALA A 37 5.97 -11.11 1.94
CA ALA A 37 6.69 -12.01 2.84
C ALA A 37 8.06 -12.41 2.26
N ASN A 38 8.11 -12.71 0.97
CA ASN A 38 9.37 -13.01 0.28
C ASN A 38 10.33 -11.81 0.30
N ILE A 39 9.85 -10.60 -0.01
CA ILE A 39 10.69 -9.38 0.05
C ILE A 39 11.24 -9.17 1.47
N VAL A 40 10.39 -9.28 2.50
CA VAL A 40 10.81 -9.15 3.90
C VAL A 40 11.89 -10.18 4.26
N ASN A 41 11.69 -11.45 3.89
CA ASN A 41 12.66 -12.51 4.15
C ASN A 41 14.01 -12.23 3.44
N PHE A 42 13.98 -11.74 2.19
CA PHE A 42 15.20 -11.36 1.47
C PHE A 42 15.87 -10.13 2.09
N CYS A 43 15.12 -9.12 2.54
CA CYS A 43 15.66 -7.97 3.25
C CYS A 43 16.41 -8.41 4.52
N LEU A 44 15.82 -9.29 5.32
CA LEU A 44 16.45 -9.84 6.54
C LEU A 44 17.71 -10.66 6.20
N LYS A 45 17.60 -11.57 5.23
CA LYS A 45 18.70 -12.43 4.79
C LYS A 45 19.93 -11.65 4.32
N HIS A 46 19.69 -10.60 3.51
CA HIS A 46 20.75 -9.76 2.93
C HIS A 46 21.10 -8.54 3.78
N LYS A 47 20.52 -8.41 4.97
CA LYS A 47 20.78 -7.31 5.91
C LYS A 47 20.58 -5.94 5.26
N VAL A 48 19.49 -5.79 4.52
CA VAL A 48 19.08 -4.51 3.91
C VAL A 48 18.97 -3.45 4.99
N GLU A 49 19.56 -2.28 4.74
CA GLU A 49 19.61 -1.18 5.71
C GLU A 49 18.20 -0.62 5.99
N LYS A 50 17.37 -0.52 4.95
CA LYS A 50 15.99 -0.04 5.11
C LYS A 50 15.04 -0.52 4.03
N LEU A 51 13.81 -0.85 4.46
CA LEU A 51 12.66 -1.14 3.60
C LEU A 51 11.61 -0.03 3.71
N CYS A 52 11.22 0.57 2.58
CA CYS A 52 10.03 1.40 2.47
C CYS A 52 8.94 0.61 1.73
N TYR A 53 7.89 0.22 2.44
CA TYR A 53 6.77 -0.55 1.90
C TYR A 53 5.59 0.36 1.57
N VAL A 54 5.12 0.30 0.32
CA VAL A 54 3.91 1.00 -0.12
C VAL A 54 2.70 0.11 0.11
N SER A 55 1.97 0.38 1.20
CA SER A 55 0.69 -0.23 1.51
C SER A 55 -0.47 0.51 0.79
N SER A 56 -1.56 0.75 1.45
CA SER A 56 -2.72 1.49 0.96
C SER A 56 -3.61 1.87 2.14
N THR A 57 -4.39 2.95 2.03
CA THR A 57 -5.51 3.20 2.95
C THR A 57 -6.53 2.07 2.96
N ALA A 58 -6.58 1.25 1.90
CA ALA A 58 -7.40 0.03 1.87
C ALA A 58 -6.98 -1.02 2.93
N ALA A 59 -5.76 -0.95 3.46
CA ALA A 59 -5.30 -1.79 4.59
C ALA A 59 -5.75 -1.26 5.96
N LEU A 60 -6.50 -0.17 6.00
CA LEU A 60 -7.10 0.40 7.21
C LEU A 60 -8.60 0.14 7.19
N SER A 61 -9.20 0.05 8.37
CA SER A 61 -10.66 -0.03 8.48
C SER A 61 -11.28 1.34 8.33
N TYR A 62 -12.51 1.35 7.82
CA TYR A 62 -13.32 2.55 7.78
C TYR A 62 -13.81 2.93 9.18
N ASN A 63 -13.64 4.20 9.55
CA ASN A 63 -14.17 4.77 10.79
C ASN A 63 -15.49 5.49 10.49
N SER A 64 -16.60 4.90 10.89
CA SER A 64 -17.94 5.50 10.70
C SER A 64 -18.15 6.77 11.53
N ASN A 65 -17.35 7.00 12.55
CA ASN A 65 -17.54 8.08 13.52
C ASN A 65 -16.57 9.26 13.35
N GLY A 66 -15.76 9.25 12.30
CA GLY A 66 -14.81 10.33 12.07
C GLY A 66 -13.68 9.99 11.11
N LEU A 67 -12.60 10.75 11.22
CA LEU A 67 -11.42 10.55 10.40
C LEU A 67 -10.66 9.28 10.84
N THR A 68 -10.10 8.59 9.88
CA THR A 68 -9.20 7.46 10.13
C THR A 68 -7.78 7.98 10.17
N ASP A 69 -7.03 7.60 11.18
CA ASP A 69 -5.60 7.86 11.32
C ASP A 69 -4.79 6.55 11.43
N GLU A 70 -3.49 6.67 11.61
CA GLU A 70 -2.58 5.53 11.67
C GLU A 70 -2.81 4.61 12.89
N SER A 71 -3.46 5.10 13.93
CA SER A 71 -3.77 4.31 15.15
C SER A 71 -4.99 3.41 14.99
N PHE A 72 -5.78 3.63 13.93
CA PHE A 72 -7.03 2.92 13.73
C PHE A 72 -6.78 1.44 13.46
N LYS A 73 -7.42 0.57 14.26
CA LYS A 73 -7.24 -0.87 14.16
C LYS A 73 -8.09 -1.44 13.02
N TRP A 74 -7.52 -2.39 12.31
CA TRP A 74 -8.24 -3.16 11.32
C TRP A 74 -9.43 -3.90 11.93
N ILE A 75 -10.61 -3.72 11.33
CA ILE A 75 -11.83 -4.41 11.72
C ILE A 75 -12.31 -5.22 10.51
N PRO A 76 -12.36 -6.56 10.61
CA PRO A 76 -12.93 -7.37 9.54
C PRO A 76 -14.44 -7.14 9.44
N GLY A 77 -14.98 -7.17 8.21
CA GLY A 77 -16.40 -6.99 7.98
C GLY A 77 -16.81 -7.45 6.59
N PRO A 78 -18.11 -7.62 6.34
CA PRO A 78 -18.63 -8.09 5.05
C PRO A 78 -18.35 -7.13 3.89
N GLU A 79 -18.16 -5.85 4.20
CA GLU A 79 -17.88 -4.78 3.21
C GLU A 79 -16.41 -4.72 2.80
N VAL A 80 -15.52 -5.51 3.44
CA VAL A 80 -14.09 -5.47 3.18
C VAL A 80 -13.75 -6.21 1.90
N SER A 81 -13.13 -5.54 0.95
CA SER A 81 -12.73 -6.14 -0.33
C SER A 81 -11.60 -7.15 -0.17
N GLY A 82 -11.52 -8.12 -1.09
CA GLY A 82 -10.38 -9.05 -1.15
C GLY A 82 -9.03 -8.35 -1.30
N TYR A 83 -9.00 -7.23 -2.04
CA TYR A 83 -7.81 -6.37 -2.12
C TYR A 83 -7.42 -5.81 -0.75
N SER A 84 -8.38 -5.24 0.00
CA SER A 84 -8.14 -4.71 1.35
C SER A 84 -7.57 -5.78 2.29
N ILE A 85 -8.16 -6.97 2.29
CA ILE A 85 -7.66 -8.11 3.08
C ILE A 85 -6.22 -8.45 2.69
N SER A 86 -5.91 -8.49 1.40
CA SER A 86 -4.57 -8.83 0.91
C SER A 86 -3.53 -7.78 1.29
N LYS A 87 -3.86 -6.48 1.23
CA LYS A 87 -2.96 -5.39 1.64
C LYS A 87 -2.74 -5.37 3.14
N PHE A 88 -3.79 -5.58 3.93
CA PHE A 88 -3.65 -5.72 5.38
C PHE A 88 -2.76 -6.93 5.75
N ALA A 89 -2.99 -8.09 5.12
CA ALA A 89 -2.18 -9.28 5.33
C ALA A 89 -0.70 -9.06 4.94
N ALA A 90 -0.44 -8.33 3.85
CA ALA A 90 0.90 -7.95 3.43
C ALA A 90 1.57 -6.98 4.43
N GLU A 91 0.83 -6.00 4.95
CA GLU A 91 1.33 -5.09 5.98
C GLU A 91 1.76 -5.85 7.24
N LYS A 92 1.02 -6.90 7.63
CA LYS A 92 1.40 -7.77 8.76
C LYS A 92 2.73 -8.49 8.54
N GLU A 93 3.07 -8.87 7.30
CA GLU A 93 4.39 -9.46 7.01
C GLU A 93 5.52 -8.43 7.19
N VAL A 94 5.27 -7.14 6.88
CA VAL A 94 6.26 -6.09 7.16
C VAL A 94 6.42 -5.88 8.65
N TRP A 95 5.32 -5.86 9.42
CA TRP A 95 5.39 -5.78 10.89
C TRP A 95 6.11 -6.98 11.50
N ARG A 96 5.89 -8.19 10.98
CA ARG A 96 6.68 -9.38 11.36
C ARG A 96 8.18 -9.14 11.14
N GLY A 97 8.55 -8.63 9.94
CA GLY A 97 9.95 -8.31 9.65
C GLY A 97 10.54 -7.29 10.62
N ILE A 98 9.76 -6.27 11.01
CA ILE A 98 10.17 -5.28 12.01
C ILE A 98 10.45 -5.94 13.36
N GLU A 99 9.58 -6.84 13.82
CA GLU A 99 9.79 -7.60 15.06
C GLU A 99 11.01 -8.53 14.97
N GLU A 100 11.38 -8.97 13.76
CA GLU A 100 12.58 -9.75 13.49
C GLU A 100 13.85 -8.88 13.29
N GLY A 101 13.73 -7.55 13.46
CA GLY A 101 14.85 -6.61 13.42
C GLY A 101 15.05 -5.87 12.09
N LEU A 102 14.11 -6.00 11.15
CA LEU A 102 14.16 -5.22 9.91
C LEU A 102 13.85 -3.75 10.17
N ASN A 103 14.73 -2.85 9.76
CA ASN A 103 14.43 -1.43 9.72
C ASN A 103 13.46 -1.15 8.57
N ALA A 104 12.20 -0.87 8.87
CA ALA A 104 11.20 -0.62 7.84
C ALA A 104 10.24 0.52 8.22
N VAL A 105 9.73 1.16 7.17
CA VAL A 105 8.63 2.14 7.24
C VAL A 105 7.54 1.75 6.27
N ILE A 106 6.29 2.06 6.61
CA ILE A 106 5.10 1.77 5.82
C ILE A 106 4.44 3.08 5.43
N ILE A 107 4.11 3.25 4.16
CA ILE A 107 3.29 4.35 3.69
C ILE A 107 1.94 3.81 3.18
N ASN A 108 0.85 4.42 3.61
CA ASN A 108 -0.52 4.08 3.22
C ASN A 108 -1.12 5.21 2.36
N PRO A 109 -0.83 5.24 1.05
CA PRO A 109 -1.44 6.22 0.17
C PRO A 109 -2.93 5.98 0.03
N CYS A 110 -3.69 7.07 -0.09
CA CYS A 110 -5.06 7.03 -0.59
C CYS A 110 -5.10 6.82 -2.12
N VAL A 111 -6.14 7.25 -2.81
CA VAL A 111 -6.22 7.13 -4.28
C VAL A 111 -5.12 7.99 -4.92
N ILE A 112 -4.13 7.33 -5.50
CA ILE A 112 -2.99 8.00 -6.14
C ILE A 112 -3.40 8.51 -7.53
N LEU A 113 -3.11 9.78 -7.79
CA LEU A 113 -3.29 10.42 -9.08
C LEU A 113 -1.96 10.83 -9.68
N GLY A 114 -1.86 10.74 -11.00
CA GLY A 114 -0.67 11.15 -11.73
C GLY A 114 -0.74 10.75 -13.21
N PRO A 115 0.26 11.12 -13.99
CA PRO A 115 0.35 10.67 -15.39
C PRO A 115 0.48 9.15 -15.46
N GLY A 116 -0.22 8.52 -16.41
CA GLY A 116 -0.16 7.07 -16.58
C GLY A 116 -1.19 6.53 -17.57
N ASN A 117 -1.43 5.22 -17.50
CA ASN A 117 -2.38 4.54 -18.36
C ASN A 117 -3.84 4.77 -17.89
N TRP A 118 -4.57 5.61 -18.64
CA TRP A 118 -5.99 5.94 -18.37
C TRP A 118 -6.96 4.74 -18.46
N LYS A 119 -6.48 3.57 -18.85
CA LYS A 119 -7.30 2.36 -18.94
C LYS A 119 -7.20 1.49 -17.68
N GLU A 120 -6.27 1.80 -16.78
CA GLU A 120 -5.93 0.95 -15.64
C GLU A 120 -5.98 1.71 -14.31
N SER A 121 -6.18 0.96 -13.23
CA SER A 121 -6.11 1.45 -11.85
C SER A 121 -7.00 2.68 -11.59
N SER A 122 -6.58 3.56 -10.68
CA SER A 122 -7.31 4.78 -10.30
C SER A 122 -7.59 5.74 -11.46
N LEU A 123 -6.75 5.75 -12.50
CA LEU A 123 -6.96 6.60 -13.68
C LEU A 123 -8.18 6.19 -14.52
N SER A 124 -8.61 4.94 -14.44
CA SER A 124 -9.84 4.49 -15.11
C SER A 124 -11.11 5.19 -14.60
N ILE A 125 -11.10 5.67 -13.34
CA ILE A 125 -12.19 6.45 -12.74
C ILE A 125 -12.38 7.76 -13.51
N PHE A 126 -11.28 8.47 -13.80
CA PHE A 126 -11.31 9.72 -14.54
C PHE A 126 -11.78 9.51 -15.98
N LYS A 127 -11.33 8.45 -16.62
CA LYS A 127 -11.80 8.08 -17.94
C LYS A 127 -13.30 7.78 -17.96
N SER A 128 -13.81 7.15 -16.92
CA SER A 128 -15.26 6.89 -16.80
C SER A 128 -16.02 8.20 -16.56
N ALA A 129 -15.51 9.05 -15.68
CA ALA A 129 -16.11 10.34 -15.38
C ALA A 129 -16.15 11.27 -16.62
N SER A 130 -15.09 11.27 -17.43
CA SER A 130 -15.04 12.11 -18.67
C SER A 130 -16.07 11.70 -19.74
N LYS A 131 -16.60 10.48 -19.67
CA LYS A 131 -17.65 9.99 -20.56
C LYS A 131 -19.07 10.32 -20.08
N GLY A 132 -19.19 10.93 -18.91
CA GLY A 132 -20.43 11.16 -18.21
C GLY A 132 -20.85 9.95 -17.39
N ILE A 133 -21.22 10.21 -16.13
CA ILE A 133 -21.71 9.19 -15.20
C ILE A 133 -23.19 9.49 -14.94
N GLY A 134 -24.07 8.53 -15.23
CA GLY A 134 -25.52 8.68 -15.05
C GLY A 134 -25.97 8.75 -13.59
N PHE A 135 -25.16 8.27 -12.66
CA PHE A 135 -25.32 8.37 -11.21
C PHE A 135 -23.97 8.35 -10.51
N TYR A 136 -23.89 8.90 -9.32
CA TYR A 136 -22.69 8.85 -8.48
C TYR A 136 -23.04 8.35 -7.09
N PRO A 137 -22.17 7.54 -6.45
CA PRO A 137 -22.36 7.13 -5.08
C PRO A 137 -22.19 8.33 -4.15
N SER A 138 -22.98 8.36 -3.07
CA SER A 138 -22.74 9.29 -1.97
C SER A 138 -21.48 8.85 -1.23
N GLY A 139 -20.57 9.76 -0.99
CA GLY A 139 -19.34 9.49 -0.27
C GLY A 139 -18.18 10.29 -0.83
N SER A 140 -17.08 10.28 -0.09
CA SER A 140 -15.84 10.95 -0.49
C SER A 140 -14.66 9.97 -0.39
N ASN A 141 -13.63 10.25 -1.15
CA ASN A 141 -12.38 9.52 -1.08
C ASN A 141 -11.23 10.50 -1.10
N ALA A 142 -10.25 10.29 -0.24
CA ALA A 142 -9.03 11.08 -0.25
C ALA A 142 -8.21 10.75 -1.50
N ILE A 143 -7.55 11.73 -2.05
CA ILE A 143 -6.66 11.62 -3.20
C ILE A 143 -5.29 12.19 -2.85
N VAL A 144 -4.26 11.72 -3.53
CA VAL A 144 -2.89 12.21 -3.38
C VAL A 144 -2.18 12.23 -4.73
N ASP A 145 -1.36 13.24 -4.98
CA ASP A 145 -0.51 13.28 -6.17
C ASP A 145 0.62 12.24 -6.04
N VAL A 146 0.91 11.53 -7.12
CA VAL A 146 2.00 10.53 -7.16
C VAL A 146 3.35 11.14 -6.79
N ARG A 147 3.58 12.42 -7.08
CA ARG A 147 4.82 13.13 -6.74
C ARG A 147 4.97 13.28 -5.23
N ASP A 148 3.87 13.56 -4.52
CA ASP A 148 3.87 13.67 -3.05
C ASP A 148 4.12 12.31 -2.41
N VAL A 149 3.56 11.23 -2.98
CA VAL A 149 3.87 9.86 -2.55
C VAL A 149 5.36 9.57 -2.69
N VAL A 150 5.96 9.87 -3.85
CA VAL A 150 7.39 9.64 -4.12
C VAL A 150 8.26 10.49 -3.20
N LEU A 151 7.93 11.75 -2.98
CA LEU A 151 8.66 12.63 -2.05
C LEU A 151 8.60 12.10 -0.62
N SER A 152 7.42 11.65 -0.18
CA SER A 152 7.24 11.03 1.14
C SER A 152 8.06 9.76 1.29
N MET A 153 8.07 8.89 0.29
CA MET A 153 8.88 7.67 0.28
C MET A 153 10.37 8.00 0.36
N HIS A 154 10.83 8.97 -0.43
CA HIS A 154 12.22 9.41 -0.43
C HIS A 154 12.62 10.00 0.92
N TYR A 155 11.80 10.88 1.49
CA TYR A 155 12.02 11.44 2.82
C TYR A 155 12.11 10.34 3.88
N LEU A 156 11.14 9.43 3.93
CA LEU A 156 11.09 8.36 4.91
C LEU A 156 12.25 7.37 4.77
N MET A 157 12.74 7.14 3.55
CA MET A 157 13.92 6.28 3.33
C MET A 157 15.16 6.87 3.97
N ASN A 158 15.35 8.20 3.90
CA ASN A 158 16.54 8.89 4.38
C ASN A 158 16.43 9.41 5.82
N ALA A 159 15.25 9.42 6.41
CA ALA A 159 15.04 9.87 7.79
C ALA A 159 15.41 8.79 8.81
N GLU A 160 15.83 9.20 10.01
CA GLU A 160 16.05 8.30 11.15
C GLU A 160 14.72 7.86 11.80
N ILE A 161 13.78 7.41 10.96
CA ILE A 161 12.45 6.95 11.37
C ILE A 161 12.33 5.48 11.02
N SER A 162 11.92 4.66 11.97
CA SER A 162 11.72 3.22 11.79
C SER A 162 10.44 2.77 12.50
N SER A 163 9.95 1.60 12.11
CA SER A 163 8.84 0.90 12.78
C SER A 163 7.57 1.76 12.90
N LYS A 164 7.27 2.54 11.86
CA LYS A 164 6.09 3.40 11.79
C LYS A 164 5.38 3.26 10.47
N LYS A 165 4.08 3.52 10.48
CA LYS A 165 3.26 3.70 9.29
C LYS A 165 2.74 5.11 9.20
N PHE A 166 2.50 5.59 7.97
CA PHE A 166 2.11 6.94 7.66
C PHE A 166 1.00 6.95 6.63
N LEU A 167 -0.08 7.65 6.91
CA LEU A 167 -1.09 7.98 5.90
C LEU A 167 -0.51 9.02 4.93
N CYS A 168 -0.76 8.81 3.65
CA CYS A 168 -0.38 9.75 2.61
C CYS A 168 -1.62 10.23 1.88
N THR A 169 -2.06 11.44 2.22
CA THR A 169 -3.22 12.10 1.64
C THR A 169 -2.81 13.45 1.09
N GLY A 170 -3.49 13.91 0.05
CA GLY A 170 -3.39 15.30 -0.41
C GLY A 170 -4.09 16.27 0.56
N PRO A 171 -3.86 17.56 0.38
CA PRO A 171 -4.50 18.62 1.13
C PRO A 171 -5.98 18.70 0.84
#